data_1dcbd18e5ead1228b9feb389c08c8b40
#
_entry.id   1dcbd18e5ead1228b9feb389c08c8b40
#
_cell.length_a   1.000
_cell.length_b   1.000
_cell.length_c   1.000
_cell.angle_alpha   90.00
_cell.angle_beta   90.00
_cell.angle_gamma   90.00
#
_symmetry.space_group_name_H-M   'P 1'
#
loop_
_entity.id
_entity.type
_entity.pdbx_description
1 polymer ?
#
loop_
_entity_poly.entity_id
_entity_poly.type
_entity_poly.pdbx_seq_one_letter_code
_entity_poly.pdbx_strand_id
1 'polypeptide(L)'
;TDQGKTSNLNGLQLVSDLEKKIVPEVGHTTFRPPYTSVTIGTIIGREVGKNYRATRKSPIHEWHEKNNAVFVDAGLWLRPRYYKRGNETLQEAAKREALNVRQNVGICDVTSLGKIDIKGKDSAEFLNRVYTNAFLKLPVGKARYGVMLREDGMVFDDGTTTRISENHFHMTTTTAQA
;
A
#
# COMPACT_ATOMS: atom_id res chain seq x y z
N THR A 1 22.11 23.22 1.26
CA THR A 1 22.61 22.83 2.60
C THR A 1 23.73 23.77 2.95
N ASP A 2 23.60 24.51 4.05
CA ASP A 2 24.63 25.40 4.52
C ASP A 2 25.98 24.64 4.62
N GLN A 3 26.94 25.08 3.84
CA GLN A 3 28.33 24.62 3.88
C GLN A 3 28.55 23.13 3.62
N GLY A 4 27.74 22.49 2.78
CA GLY A 4 27.93 21.09 2.38
C GLY A 4 27.65 20.05 3.46
N LYS A 5 26.96 20.41 4.55
CA LYS A 5 26.53 19.47 5.57
C LYS A 5 25.48 18.52 5.01
N THR A 6 25.67 17.22 5.20
CA THR A 6 24.77 16.17 4.75
C THR A 6 24.05 15.50 5.95
N SER A 7 23.01 14.75 5.68
CA SER A 7 22.30 13.94 6.70
C SER A 7 23.17 12.88 7.37
N ASN A 8 24.27 12.47 6.73
CA ASN A 8 25.24 11.49 7.25
C ASN A 8 26.45 12.14 7.92
N LEU A 9 26.31 13.37 8.38
CA LEU A 9 27.44 14.13 8.96
C LEU A 9 28.10 13.41 10.13
N ASN A 10 27.34 12.71 10.98
CA ASN A 10 27.89 11.99 12.13
C ASN A 10 28.85 10.85 11.71
N GLY A 11 28.49 10.11 10.63
CA GLY A 11 29.37 9.06 10.10
C GLY A 11 30.64 9.63 9.49
N LEU A 12 30.52 10.70 8.70
CA LEU A 12 31.66 11.40 8.13
C LEU A 12 32.54 12.07 9.21
N GLN A 13 31.93 12.60 10.27
CA GLN A 13 32.65 13.17 11.40
C GLN A 13 33.47 12.09 12.13
N LEU A 14 32.90 10.90 12.38
CA LEU A 14 33.63 9.80 12.99
C LEU A 14 34.86 9.41 12.17
N VAL A 15 34.71 9.29 10.83
CA VAL A 15 35.86 8.99 9.95
C VAL A 15 36.89 10.12 9.96
N SER A 16 36.43 11.37 9.95
CA SER A 16 37.28 12.57 10.06
C SER A 16 38.13 12.52 11.33
N ASP A 17 37.52 12.19 12.47
CA ASP A 17 38.18 12.11 13.77
C ASP A 17 39.22 10.95 13.79
N LEU A 18 38.87 9.81 13.22
CA LEU A 18 39.79 8.64 13.11
C LEU A 18 40.96 8.91 12.18
N GLU A 19 40.72 9.52 11.02
CA GLU A 19 41.77 9.80 10.04
C GLU A 19 42.52 11.11 10.31
N LYS A 20 42.09 11.91 11.27
CA LYS A 20 42.63 13.26 11.58
C LYS A 20 42.63 14.19 10.38
N LYS A 21 41.58 14.13 9.58
CA LYS A 21 41.35 14.98 8.40
C LYS A 21 40.06 15.76 8.58
N ILE A 22 39.91 16.85 7.85
CA ILE A 22 38.65 17.59 7.85
C ILE A 22 37.55 16.83 7.06
N VAL A 23 36.30 16.95 7.44
CA VAL A 23 35.19 16.19 6.84
C VAL A 23 35.17 16.24 5.31
N PRO A 24 35.38 17.37 4.61
CA PRO A 24 35.42 17.40 3.15
C PRO A 24 36.53 16.55 2.51
N GLU A 25 37.61 16.27 3.23
CA GLU A 25 38.73 15.45 2.74
C GLU A 25 38.50 13.95 2.92
N VAL A 26 37.66 13.54 3.86
CA VAL A 26 37.31 12.12 4.06
C VAL A 26 36.17 11.66 3.14
N GLY A 27 35.36 12.58 2.65
CA GLY A 27 34.34 12.29 1.67
C GLY A 27 33.09 13.14 1.79
N HIS A 28 32.18 12.91 0.87
CA HIS A 28 30.84 13.52 0.86
C HIS A 28 29.85 12.53 0.23
N THR A 29 28.58 12.69 0.60
CA THR A 29 27.53 11.88 0.00
C THR A 29 27.25 12.35 -1.44
N THR A 30 27.17 11.40 -2.36
CA THR A 30 26.79 11.65 -3.75
C THR A 30 25.59 10.81 -4.14
N PHE A 31 24.78 11.33 -5.05
CA PHE A 31 23.70 10.55 -5.64
C PHE A 31 24.27 9.50 -6.60
N ARG A 32 23.70 8.30 -6.58
CA ARG A 32 24.02 7.27 -7.57
C ARG A 32 23.35 7.62 -8.91
N PRO A 33 24.09 7.58 -10.02
CA PRO A 33 23.45 7.64 -11.34
C PRO A 33 22.70 6.31 -11.66
N PRO A 34 21.59 6.37 -12.45
CA PRO A 34 20.95 7.58 -12.93
C PRO A 34 20.26 8.33 -11.79
N TYR A 35 20.31 9.66 -11.85
CA TYR A 35 19.60 10.50 -10.88
C TYR A 35 18.09 10.40 -11.15
N THR A 36 17.35 10.05 -10.12
CA THR A 36 15.88 10.01 -10.16
C THR A 36 15.33 11.23 -9.45
N SER A 37 14.48 11.98 -10.13
CA SER A 37 13.79 13.12 -9.53
C SER A 37 12.85 12.62 -8.43
N VAL A 38 12.97 13.23 -7.24
CA VAL A 38 12.12 12.93 -6.09
C VAL A 38 11.21 14.12 -5.85
N THR A 39 9.90 13.90 -5.80
CA THR A 39 8.94 14.96 -5.50
C THR A 39 9.00 15.35 -4.03
N ILE A 40 8.67 16.61 -3.72
CA ILE A 40 8.58 17.09 -2.35
C ILE A 40 7.57 16.25 -1.54
N GLY A 41 6.45 15.84 -2.15
CA GLY A 41 5.47 14.97 -1.53
C GLY A 41 6.02 13.59 -1.10
N THR A 42 6.98 13.04 -1.86
CA THR A 42 7.68 11.80 -1.49
C THR A 42 8.61 12.01 -0.28
N ILE A 43 9.27 13.17 -0.20
CA ILE A 43 10.17 13.51 0.91
C ILE A 43 9.38 13.74 2.21
N ILE A 44 8.28 14.47 2.14
CA ILE A 44 7.45 14.80 3.31
C ILE A 44 6.58 13.60 3.72
N GLY A 45 6.19 12.76 2.76
CA GLY A 45 5.36 11.60 3.00
C GLY A 45 3.94 11.96 3.46
N ARG A 46 3.38 11.10 4.29
CA ARG A 46 2.01 11.26 4.81
C ARG A 46 1.88 12.32 5.91
N GLU A 47 2.97 12.81 6.44
CA GLU A 47 3.01 13.80 7.51
C GLU A 47 2.55 15.20 7.05
N VAL A 48 2.33 15.41 5.77
CA VAL A 48 1.72 16.63 5.21
C VAL A 48 0.30 16.90 5.78
N GLY A 49 -0.30 15.94 6.48
CA GLY A 49 -1.61 16.08 7.10
C GLY A 49 -2.70 16.44 6.08
N LYS A 50 -3.41 17.56 6.28
CA LYS A 50 -4.50 18.03 5.39
C LYS A 50 -4.08 18.34 3.95
N ASN A 51 -2.80 18.49 3.69
CA ASN A 51 -2.27 18.74 2.35
C ASN A 51 -1.94 17.44 1.59
N TYR A 52 -2.07 16.29 2.25
CA TYR A 52 -1.89 15.01 1.61
C TYR A 52 -2.90 14.81 0.47
N ARG A 53 -2.42 14.26 -0.63
CA ARG A 53 -3.25 13.89 -1.77
C ARG A 53 -2.80 12.53 -2.29
N ALA A 54 -3.73 11.61 -2.40
CA ALA A 54 -3.50 10.33 -3.03
C ALA A 54 -3.16 10.55 -4.52
N THR A 55 -2.20 9.79 -5.04
CA THR A 55 -1.67 9.94 -6.41
C THR A 55 -1.87 8.71 -7.27
N ARG A 56 -2.09 7.53 -6.65
CA ARG A 56 -2.29 6.29 -7.40
C ARG A 56 -3.71 6.20 -7.94
N LYS A 57 -3.82 5.83 -9.20
CA LYS A 57 -5.09 5.66 -9.92
C LYS A 57 -5.22 4.23 -10.40
N SER A 58 -6.43 3.67 -10.37
CA SER A 58 -6.68 2.37 -10.98
C SER A 58 -6.62 2.44 -12.51
N PRO A 59 -6.40 1.33 -13.22
CA PRO A 59 -6.41 1.30 -14.68
C PRO A 59 -7.72 1.79 -15.31
N ILE A 60 -8.82 1.74 -14.57
CA ILE A 60 -10.15 2.19 -15.03
C ILE A 60 -10.56 3.54 -14.41
N HIS A 61 -9.60 4.31 -13.89
CA HIS A 61 -9.89 5.58 -13.22
C HIS A 61 -10.66 6.58 -14.10
N GLU A 62 -10.29 6.71 -15.37
CA GLU A 62 -10.99 7.59 -16.30
C GLU A 62 -12.46 7.17 -16.51
N TRP A 63 -12.75 5.86 -16.48
CA TRP A 63 -14.12 5.38 -16.55
C TRP A 63 -14.90 5.79 -15.30
N HIS A 64 -14.29 5.74 -14.12
CA HIS A 64 -14.90 6.23 -12.89
C HIS A 64 -15.22 7.72 -12.97
N GLU A 65 -14.27 8.55 -13.44
CA GLU A 65 -14.48 9.98 -13.62
C GLU A 65 -15.65 10.27 -14.59
N LYS A 66 -15.67 9.60 -15.74
CA LYS A 66 -16.74 9.74 -16.74
C LYS A 66 -18.12 9.33 -16.22
N ASN A 67 -18.18 8.49 -15.21
CA ASN A 67 -19.42 8.04 -14.57
C ASN A 67 -19.71 8.79 -13.24
N ASN A 68 -19.13 9.97 -13.05
CA ASN A 68 -19.35 10.84 -11.88
C ASN A 68 -19.00 10.18 -10.54
N ALA A 69 -17.94 9.39 -10.50
CA ALA A 69 -17.44 8.85 -9.25
C ALA A 69 -16.95 9.97 -8.32
N VAL A 70 -17.34 9.88 -7.08
CA VAL A 70 -16.76 10.67 -5.99
C VAL A 70 -15.68 9.81 -5.34
N PHE A 71 -14.45 10.33 -5.27
CA PHE A 71 -13.31 9.58 -4.78
C PHE A 71 -13.05 9.82 -3.30
N VAL A 72 -12.38 8.86 -2.67
CA VAL A 72 -11.84 8.93 -1.33
C VAL A 72 -10.37 8.48 -1.36
N ASP A 73 -9.55 9.14 -0.55
CA ASP A 73 -8.16 8.77 -0.35
C ASP A 73 -8.09 7.51 0.54
N ALA A 74 -7.50 6.45 0.02
CA ALA A 74 -7.23 5.22 0.75
C ALA A 74 -5.75 4.86 0.60
N GLY A 75 -4.94 5.14 1.63
CA GLY A 75 -3.49 5.09 1.51
C GLY A 75 -3.02 6.06 0.42
N LEU A 76 -2.30 5.55 -0.57
CA LEU A 76 -1.84 6.33 -1.74
C LEU A 76 -2.84 6.34 -2.91
N TRP A 77 -3.95 5.63 -2.79
CA TRP A 77 -4.90 5.41 -3.86
C TRP A 77 -6.09 6.36 -3.83
N LEU A 78 -6.47 6.86 -5.00
CA LEU A 78 -7.80 7.44 -5.25
C LEU A 78 -8.77 6.30 -5.53
N ARG A 79 -9.69 6.06 -4.59
CA ARG A 79 -10.66 4.98 -4.67
C ARG A 79 -12.06 5.52 -4.88
N PRO A 80 -12.86 5.01 -5.87
CA PRO A 80 -14.24 5.44 -6.03
C PRO A 80 -15.05 5.04 -4.78
N ARG A 81 -15.79 6.00 -4.22
CA ARG A 81 -16.60 5.80 -3.04
C ARG A 81 -18.05 5.55 -3.40
N TYR A 82 -18.58 6.31 -4.35
CA TYR A 82 -19.92 6.19 -4.90
C TYR A 82 -20.00 6.95 -6.22
N TYR A 83 -21.08 6.71 -7.00
CA TYR A 83 -21.31 7.39 -8.27
C TYR A 83 -22.51 8.33 -8.13
N LYS A 84 -22.25 9.63 -8.18
CA LYS A 84 -23.24 10.66 -7.95
C LYS A 84 -24.23 10.77 -9.12
N ARG A 85 -25.54 10.88 -8.81
CA ARG A 85 -26.61 11.17 -9.75
C ARG A 85 -27.31 12.47 -9.35
N GLY A 86 -27.24 13.49 -10.20
CA GLY A 86 -27.84 14.80 -9.88
C GLY A 86 -27.28 15.39 -8.57
N ASN A 87 -28.17 15.81 -7.70
CA ASN A 87 -27.81 16.45 -6.43
C ASN A 87 -27.91 15.52 -5.21
N GLU A 88 -27.89 14.18 -5.42
CA GLU A 88 -27.97 13.23 -4.32
C GLU A 88 -26.79 13.36 -3.35
N THR A 89 -27.07 13.13 -2.08
CA THR A 89 -26.08 13.04 -1.01
C THR A 89 -25.37 11.68 -1.04
N LEU A 90 -24.28 11.56 -0.28
CA LEU A 90 -23.60 10.27 -0.11
C LEU A 90 -24.55 9.17 0.40
N GLN A 91 -25.44 9.50 1.36
CA GLN A 91 -26.35 8.51 1.94
C GLN A 91 -27.39 8.02 0.93
N GLU A 92 -27.94 8.94 0.13
CA GLU A 92 -28.89 8.59 -0.93
C GLU A 92 -28.26 7.74 -2.02
N ALA A 93 -27.04 8.12 -2.47
CA ALA A 93 -26.27 7.34 -3.42
C ALA A 93 -25.95 5.93 -2.90
N ALA A 94 -25.44 5.82 -1.68
CA ALA A 94 -25.13 4.54 -1.05
C ALA A 94 -26.34 3.63 -0.91
N LYS A 95 -27.49 4.20 -0.50
CA LYS A 95 -28.77 3.45 -0.42
C LYS A 95 -29.19 2.95 -1.80
N ARG A 96 -29.15 3.80 -2.82
CA ARG A 96 -29.50 3.45 -4.21
C ARG A 96 -28.59 2.33 -4.74
N GLU A 97 -27.26 2.46 -4.55
CA GLU A 97 -26.29 1.46 -5.02
C GLU A 97 -26.47 0.12 -4.28
N ALA A 98 -26.67 0.15 -2.97
CA ALA A 98 -26.92 -1.05 -2.18
C ALA A 98 -28.22 -1.76 -2.62
N LEU A 99 -29.31 -1.01 -2.88
CA LEU A 99 -30.54 -1.58 -3.41
C LEU A 99 -30.34 -2.18 -4.80
N ASN A 100 -29.57 -1.51 -5.66
CA ASN A 100 -29.24 -2.05 -6.99
C ASN A 100 -28.51 -3.40 -6.91
N VAL A 101 -27.55 -3.54 -6.01
CA VAL A 101 -26.83 -4.82 -5.80
C VAL A 101 -27.76 -5.94 -5.32
N ARG A 102 -28.79 -5.60 -4.52
CA ARG A 102 -29.76 -6.59 -4.02
C ARG A 102 -30.82 -7.00 -5.03
N GLN A 103 -31.20 -6.09 -5.90
CA GLN A 103 -32.27 -6.30 -6.88
C GLN A 103 -31.77 -6.68 -8.26
N ASN A 104 -30.53 -6.33 -8.58
CA ASN A 104 -29.86 -6.53 -9.86
C ASN A 104 -28.44 -7.06 -9.65
N VAL A 105 -27.47 -6.43 -10.31
CA VAL A 105 -26.04 -6.74 -10.21
C VAL A 105 -25.23 -5.49 -9.94
N GLY A 106 -24.16 -5.62 -9.15
CA GLY A 106 -23.17 -4.58 -8.91
C GLY A 106 -21.76 -5.02 -9.29
N ILE A 107 -20.93 -4.05 -9.62
CA ILE A 107 -19.48 -4.22 -9.85
C ILE A 107 -18.72 -3.34 -8.88
N CYS A 108 -17.59 -3.83 -8.38
CA CYS A 108 -16.71 -3.07 -7.49
C CYS A 108 -15.28 -3.14 -8.00
N ASP A 109 -14.64 -1.97 -8.15
CA ASP A 109 -13.20 -1.91 -8.44
C ASP A 109 -12.39 -2.20 -7.17
N VAL A 110 -11.73 -3.34 -7.15
CA VAL A 110 -10.83 -3.79 -6.06
C VAL A 110 -9.36 -3.70 -6.44
N THR A 111 -9.03 -2.98 -7.51
CA THR A 111 -7.65 -2.85 -8.03
C THR A 111 -6.70 -2.26 -6.99
N SER A 112 -7.18 -1.41 -6.10
CA SER A 112 -6.37 -0.76 -5.07
C SER A 112 -5.94 -1.68 -3.92
N LEU A 113 -6.49 -2.88 -3.78
CA LEU A 113 -6.01 -3.88 -2.81
C LEU A 113 -4.61 -4.36 -3.19
N GLY A 114 -3.76 -4.64 -2.22
CA GLY A 114 -2.48 -5.31 -2.48
C GLY A 114 -2.68 -6.74 -2.99
N LYS A 115 -1.80 -7.22 -3.87
CA LYS A 115 -1.80 -8.57 -4.40
C LYS A 115 -0.39 -9.13 -4.27
N ILE A 116 -0.28 -10.27 -3.61
CA ILE A 116 1.01 -10.92 -3.34
C ILE A 116 0.90 -12.40 -3.68
N ASP A 117 1.83 -12.89 -4.48
CA ASP A 117 2.00 -14.32 -4.73
C ASP A 117 3.09 -14.88 -3.82
N ILE A 118 2.73 -15.91 -3.06
CA ILE A 118 3.65 -16.68 -2.21
C ILE A 118 3.85 -18.05 -2.86
N LYS A 119 5.09 -18.34 -3.24
CA LYS A 119 5.45 -19.58 -3.96
C LYS A 119 6.61 -20.30 -3.27
N GLY A 120 6.54 -21.60 -3.23
CA GLY A 120 7.59 -22.48 -2.69
C GLY A 120 7.02 -23.56 -1.78
N LYS A 121 7.84 -24.59 -1.50
CA LYS A 121 7.43 -25.73 -0.67
C LYS A 121 7.02 -25.35 0.75
N ASP A 122 7.57 -24.26 1.28
CA ASP A 122 7.32 -23.78 2.64
C ASP A 122 6.24 -22.68 2.68
N SER A 123 5.56 -22.39 1.56
CA SER A 123 4.60 -21.28 1.44
C SER A 123 3.42 -21.42 2.41
N ALA A 124 2.89 -22.63 2.60
CA ALA A 124 1.79 -22.88 3.54
C ALA A 124 2.23 -22.68 4.99
N GLU A 125 3.42 -23.13 5.35
CA GLU A 125 4.01 -22.96 6.68
C GLU A 125 4.30 -21.47 6.96
N PHE A 126 4.87 -20.76 5.99
CA PHE A 126 5.09 -19.32 6.09
C PHE A 126 3.79 -18.57 6.41
N LEU A 127 2.74 -18.80 5.62
CA LEU A 127 1.44 -18.17 5.84
C LEU A 127 0.82 -18.56 7.18
N ASN A 128 1.01 -19.80 7.63
CA ASN A 128 0.52 -20.25 8.93
C ASN A 128 1.21 -19.58 10.11
N ARG A 129 2.44 -19.05 9.93
CA ARG A 129 3.16 -18.27 10.93
C ARG A 129 2.80 -16.79 10.91
N VAL A 130 2.49 -16.25 9.73
CA VAL A 130 2.19 -14.81 9.54
C VAL A 130 0.75 -14.49 9.96
N TYR A 131 -0.18 -15.42 9.72
CA TYR A 131 -1.60 -15.23 9.97
C TYR A 131 -2.08 -16.00 11.21
N THR A 132 -3.12 -15.49 11.83
CA THR A 132 -3.82 -16.18 12.93
C THR A 132 -4.59 -17.43 12.48
N ASN A 133 -4.70 -17.66 11.18
CA ASN A 133 -5.53 -18.71 10.57
C ASN A 133 -4.69 -19.92 10.13
N ALA A 134 -5.30 -21.11 10.16
CA ALA A 134 -4.63 -22.38 9.82
C ALA A 134 -4.51 -22.58 8.30
N PHE A 135 -3.54 -21.95 7.65
CA PHE A 135 -3.33 -22.06 6.19
C PHE A 135 -2.76 -23.40 5.73
N LEU A 136 -2.04 -24.13 6.57
CA LEU A 136 -1.61 -25.51 6.29
C LEU A 136 -2.77 -26.43 5.88
N LYS A 137 -3.95 -26.22 6.48
CA LYS A 137 -5.17 -26.99 6.22
C LYS A 137 -6.08 -26.39 5.14
N LEU A 138 -5.66 -25.34 4.46
CA LEU A 138 -6.46 -24.76 3.38
C LEU A 138 -6.36 -25.64 2.13
N PRO A 139 -7.48 -26.20 1.62
CA PRO A 139 -7.45 -27.02 0.41
C PRO A 139 -7.11 -26.18 -0.83
N VAL A 140 -6.49 -26.81 -1.84
CA VAL A 140 -6.27 -26.20 -3.16
C VAL A 140 -7.61 -25.76 -3.77
N GLY A 141 -7.64 -24.59 -4.39
CA GLY A 141 -8.85 -23.98 -4.97
C GLY A 141 -9.77 -23.30 -3.95
N LYS A 142 -9.39 -23.24 -2.68
CA LYS A 142 -10.16 -22.54 -1.64
C LYS A 142 -9.48 -21.27 -1.20
N ALA A 143 -10.29 -20.30 -0.77
CA ALA A 143 -9.86 -19.05 -0.17
C ALA A 143 -10.24 -18.99 1.31
N ARG A 144 -9.45 -18.27 2.07
CA ARG A 144 -9.71 -17.98 3.49
C ARG A 144 -9.37 -16.52 3.80
N TYR A 145 -10.26 -15.87 4.50
CA TYR A 145 -9.97 -14.57 5.11
C TYR A 145 -9.06 -14.79 6.33
N GLY A 146 -8.10 -13.90 6.51
CA GLY A 146 -7.15 -13.99 7.60
C GLY A 146 -6.72 -12.62 8.13
N VAL A 147 -6.27 -12.63 9.38
CA VAL A 147 -5.71 -11.46 10.06
C VAL A 147 -4.23 -11.68 10.31
N MET A 148 -3.43 -10.74 9.87
CA MET A 148 -1.98 -10.70 10.08
C MET A 148 -1.68 -9.87 11.32
N LEU A 149 -0.84 -10.38 12.20
CA LEU A 149 -0.44 -9.70 13.42
C LEU A 149 1.03 -9.31 13.39
N ARG A 150 1.35 -8.25 14.11
CA ARG A 150 2.71 -7.88 14.48
C ARG A 150 3.18 -8.71 15.67
N GLU A 151 4.45 -8.65 16.01
CA GLU A 151 5.06 -9.36 17.15
C GLU A 151 4.44 -8.97 18.50
N ASP A 152 3.90 -7.75 18.60
CA ASP A 152 3.19 -7.25 19.79
C ASP A 152 1.73 -7.70 19.86
N GLY A 153 1.26 -8.52 18.91
CA GLY A 153 -0.11 -9.01 18.82
C GLY A 153 -1.12 -8.03 18.24
N MET A 154 -0.70 -6.83 17.87
CA MET A 154 -1.58 -5.85 17.22
C MET A 154 -1.80 -6.21 15.75
N VAL A 155 -2.98 -5.90 15.23
CA VAL A 155 -3.32 -6.12 13.82
C VAL A 155 -2.39 -5.32 12.93
N PHE A 156 -1.71 -6.03 12.02
CA PHE A 156 -0.87 -5.42 11.00
C PHE A 156 -1.64 -5.19 9.71
N ASP A 157 -2.32 -6.22 9.21
CA ASP A 157 -3.17 -6.16 8.02
C ASP A 157 -4.15 -7.33 7.99
N ASP A 158 -5.05 -7.34 7.02
CA ASP A 158 -6.02 -8.40 6.80
C ASP A 158 -6.31 -8.57 5.32
N GLY A 159 -6.88 -9.72 4.96
CA GLY A 159 -7.22 -9.97 3.58
C GLY A 159 -7.58 -11.43 3.31
N THR A 160 -7.79 -11.74 2.03
CA THR A 160 -8.10 -13.10 1.59
C THR A 160 -6.86 -13.76 1.00
N THR A 161 -6.64 -15.01 1.35
CA THR A 161 -5.58 -15.84 0.77
C THR A 161 -6.20 -17.05 0.11
N THR A 162 -5.92 -17.23 -1.16
CA THR A 162 -6.39 -18.36 -1.99
C THR A 162 -5.23 -19.32 -2.24
N ARG A 163 -5.42 -20.62 -2.01
CA ARG A 163 -4.45 -21.64 -2.40
C ARG A 163 -4.68 -22.04 -3.85
N ILE A 164 -3.82 -21.58 -4.75
CA ILE A 164 -3.90 -21.83 -6.20
C ILE A 164 -3.44 -23.24 -6.53
N SER A 165 -2.33 -23.67 -5.91
CA SER A 165 -1.78 -25.02 -6.04
C SER A 165 -1.12 -25.44 -4.73
N GLU A 166 -0.54 -26.63 -4.68
CA GLU A 166 0.15 -27.16 -3.48
C GLU A 166 1.09 -26.14 -2.85
N ASN A 167 1.92 -25.48 -3.66
CA ASN A 167 2.99 -24.60 -3.25
C ASN A 167 2.82 -23.16 -3.78
N HIS A 168 1.57 -22.73 -4.09
CA HIS A 168 1.28 -21.40 -4.60
C HIS A 168 0.02 -20.83 -3.95
N PHE A 169 0.17 -19.70 -3.30
CA PHE A 169 -0.92 -18.93 -2.70
C PHE A 169 -0.95 -17.52 -3.30
N HIS A 170 -2.15 -17.02 -3.53
CA HIS A 170 -2.42 -15.63 -3.90
C HIS A 170 -3.14 -14.95 -2.75
N MET A 171 -2.57 -13.89 -2.23
CA MET A 171 -3.15 -13.15 -1.12
C MET A 171 -3.43 -11.70 -1.49
N THR A 172 -4.43 -11.13 -0.83
CA THR A 172 -4.74 -9.69 -0.90
C THR A 172 -4.45 -9.02 0.44
N THR A 173 -4.14 -7.74 0.39
CA THR A 173 -3.98 -6.87 1.56
C THR A 173 -4.92 -5.68 1.47
N THR A 174 -5.08 -4.91 2.55
CA THR A 174 -5.89 -3.69 2.50
C THR A 174 -5.28 -2.61 1.61
N THR A 175 -6.13 -1.76 1.03
CA THR A 175 -5.71 -0.66 0.17
C THR A 175 -4.74 0.30 0.88
N ALA A 176 -4.89 0.51 2.17
CA ALA A 176 -4.06 1.44 2.92
C ALA A 176 -2.61 0.97 3.08
N GLN A 177 -2.38 -0.34 3.00
CA GLN A 177 -1.07 -0.99 3.13
C GLN A 177 -0.49 -1.47 1.78
N ALA A 178 -1.23 -1.27 0.68
CA ALA A 178 -0.87 -1.70 -0.67
C ALA A 178 0.06 -0.72 -1.41
#